data_1bc20c28ec77ffde9fe6958b2c97fad0
#
_entry.id   1bc20c28ec77ffde9fe6958b2c97fad0
#
_cell.length_a   1.000
_cell.length_b   1.000
_cell.length_c   1.000
_cell.angle_alpha   90.00
_cell.angle_beta   90.00
_cell.angle_gamma   90.00
#
_symmetry.space_group_name_H-M   'P 1'
#
loop_
_entity.id
_entity.type
_entity.pdbx_description
1 polymer ?
#
loop_
_entity_poly.entity_id
_entity_poly.type
_entity_poly.pdbx_seq_one_letter_code
_entity_poly.pdbx_strand_id
1 'polypeptide(L)'
;MARVFLIVLDSLGIGAMPDAGQFGDEGTNTLRSATGGSDAHYPNLKEMGLFNIDGVDFSKGTREPSAAYARMTEKSRGKDTTIGHWEIAGVISEKPLPVYPHGFPESVLQEFKRRTGRGVLCNKPYSGTEVIKAYGDEHVKTGKLIVYTSADSVFQIAAHEEVVPLEELYEDCRIARKILTGEHGVGRVIARPFVGSNGQYTRTTNRHDFSLEPPRDTMLDVLKLAGKDVIGVGKIHDIFAGRGLTDFVYTKGNADGIDKTLSYLDQNFEGLCFINLVDFDMLYGHRNDIEGYAKALTAFDEALPEIMHKMREDDLLMITADHGCDPGYTCSTDHSREYTPLVMYGKNLSPGNLGTRKTFADIGATVLHALSVEGNIAGESVL
;
A
#
# COMPACT_ATOMS: atom_id res chain seq x y z
N MET A 1 -24.74 11.54 -10.08
CA MET A 1 -23.64 10.59 -10.35
C MET A 1 -22.79 10.55 -9.09
N ALA A 2 -22.91 9.49 -8.33
CA ALA A 2 -22.18 9.32 -7.07
C ALA A 2 -20.72 9.00 -7.34
N ARG A 3 -19.80 9.68 -6.64
CA ARG A 3 -18.37 9.43 -6.67
C ARG A 3 -17.87 9.17 -5.26
N VAL A 4 -16.98 8.22 -5.12
CA VAL A 4 -16.27 7.96 -3.87
C VAL A 4 -14.78 8.29 -4.08
N PHE A 5 -14.23 9.10 -3.19
CA PHE A 5 -12.81 9.39 -3.09
C PHE A 5 -12.27 8.68 -1.86
N LEU A 6 -11.54 7.60 -2.06
CA LEU A 6 -10.92 6.82 -0.98
C LEU A 6 -9.44 7.14 -0.94
N ILE A 7 -9.01 7.86 0.09
CA ILE A 7 -7.61 8.28 0.30
C ILE A 7 -6.99 7.43 1.39
N VAL A 8 -5.93 6.73 1.05
CA VAL A 8 -5.08 5.99 2.01
C VAL A 8 -3.87 6.84 2.33
N LEU A 9 -3.74 7.24 3.60
CA LEU A 9 -2.52 7.80 4.17
C LEU A 9 -1.64 6.61 4.54
N ASP A 10 -0.77 6.20 3.61
CA ASP A 10 -0.01 4.95 3.69
C ASP A 10 0.76 4.87 5.02
N SER A 11 0.43 3.87 5.83
CA SER A 11 0.99 3.62 7.15
C SER A 11 0.51 4.50 8.34
N LEU A 12 -0.57 5.28 8.24
CA LEU A 12 -1.06 6.07 9.37
C LEU A 12 -1.82 5.20 10.40
N GLY A 13 -1.11 4.40 11.18
CA GLY A 13 -1.66 3.68 12.32
C GLY A 13 -2.05 4.61 13.47
N ILE A 14 -2.97 4.14 14.33
CA ILE A 14 -3.50 4.90 15.49
C ILE A 14 -3.38 4.15 16.80
N GLY A 15 -2.40 3.25 16.89
CA GLY A 15 -2.08 2.50 18.10
C GLY A 15 -2.11 0.99 17.91
N ALA A 16 -1.23 0.32 18.65
CA ALA A 16 -1.01 -1.12 18.57
C ALA A 16 -2.30 -1.92 18.73
N MET A 17 -2.49 -2.92 17.87
CA MET A 17 -3.56 -3.91 17.99
C MET A 17 -3.27 -4.92 19.12
N PRO A 18 -4.28 -5.64 19.64
CA PRO A 18 -4.08 -6.63 20.70
C PRO A 18 -3.10 -7.75 20.35
N ASP A 19 -2.94 -8.06 19.06
CA ASP A 19 -2.03 -9.07 18.55
C ASP A 19 -0.67 -8.52 18.11
N ALA A 20 -0.41 -7.22 18.30
CA ALA A 20 0.85 -6.54 17.92
C ALA A 20 2.10 -7.22 18.50
N GLY A 21 2.01 -7.78 19.73
CA GLY A 21 3.11 -8.54 20.32
C GLY A 21 3.55 -9.76 19.53
N GLN A 22 2.67 -10.37 18.72
CA GLN A 22 3.02 -11.48 17.83
C GLN A 22 3.92 -11.03 16.66
N PHE A 23 3.93 -9.72 16.38
CA PHE A 23 4.70 -9.07 15.31
C PHE A 23 5.90 -8.29 15.85
N GLY A 24 6.06 -8.18 17.18
CA GLY A 24 7.08 -7.36 17.83
C GLY A 24 6.79 -5.86 17.84
N ASP A 25 5.52 -5.48 17.70
CA ASP A 25 5.06 -4.11 17.50
C ASP A 25 4.31 -3.56 18.73
N GLU A 26 4.58 -4.12 19.91
CA GLU A 26 3.95 -3.65 21.16
C GLU A 26 4.28 -2.18 21.43
N GLY A 27 3.24 -1.40 21.70
CA GLY A 27 3.37 0.01 22.07
C GLY A 27 3.54 0.97 20.90
N THR A 28 3.52 0.49 19.66
CA THR A 28 3.53 1.36 18.47
C THR A 28 2.29 2.24 18.41
N ASN A 29 2.45 3.48 17.97
CA ASN A 29 1.36 4.41 17.68
C ASN A 29 1.85 5.49 16.71
N THR A 30 1.69 5.23 15.43
CA THR A 30 2.16 6.09 14.34
C THR A 30 1.63 7.52 14.46
N LEU A 31 0.30 7.68 14.65
CA LEU A 31 -0.33 9.00 14.79
C LEU A 31 0.23 9.78 15.99
N ARG A 32 0.38 9.12 17.14
CA ARG A 32 0.92 9.77 18.34
C ARG A 32 2.36 10.23 18.13
N SER A 33 3.20 9.40 17.55
CA SER A 33 4.59 9.74 17.26
C SER A 33 4.69 10.88 16.24
N ALA A 34 3.95 10.80 15.13
CA ALA A 34 3.94 11.83 14.09
C ALA A 34 3.43 13.19 14.59
N THR A 35 2.46 13.19 15.49
CA THR A 35 1.85 14.44 15.99
C THR A 35 2.51 14.97 17.28
N GLY A 36 3.48 14.24 17.84
CA GLY A 36 4.04 14.55 19.15
C GLY A 36 3.00 14.50 20.28
N GLY A 37 1.91 13.76 20.09
CA GLY A 37 0.79 13.68 21.03
C GLY A 37 -0.10 14.93 21.07
N SER A 38 -0.14 15.73 20.00
CA SER A 38 -0.93 16.97 19.92
C SER A 38 -1.73 17.07 18.62
N ASP A 39 -2.96 17.59 18.69
CA ASP A 39 -3.81 17.89 17.54
C ASP A 39 -3.70 19.34 17.05
N ALA A 40 -2.82 20.15 17.66
CA ALA A 40 -2.76 21.60 17.46
C ALA A 40 -2.41 22.02 16.02
N HIS A 41 -1.70 21.19 15.28
CA HIS A 41 -1.26 21.47 13.91
C HIS A 41 -2.13 20.82 12.82
N TYR A 42 -3.24 20.18 13.22
CA TYR A 42 -4.12 19.42 12.31
C TYR A 42 -5.59 19.84 12.49
N PRO A 43 -5.93 21.14 12.30
CA PRO A 43 -7.26 21.66 12.62
C PRO A 43 -8.37 21.01 11.81
N ASN A 44 -8.14 20.67 10.54
CA ASN A 44 -9.14 20.07 9.65
C ASN A 44 -9.39 18.60 10.00
N LEU A 45 -8.35 17.79 10.15
CA LEU A 45 -8.46 16.41 10.61
C LEU A 45 -9.07 16.31 12.01
N LYS A 46 -8.77 17.29 12.88
CA LYS A 46 -9.40 17.40 14.20
C LYS A 46 -10.89 17.67 14.08
N GLU A 47 -11.29 18.66 13.28
CA GLU A 47 -12.69 18.98 13.04
C GLU A 47 -13.45 17.82 12.42
N MET A 48 -12.82 17.04 11.54
CA MET A 48 -13.39 15.81 10.97
C MET A 48 -13.50 14.67 11.98
N GLY A 49 -12.86 14.75 13.14
CA GLY A 49 -12.97 13.75 14.22
C GLY A 49 -11.89 12.67 14.23
N LEU A 50 -10.78 12.83 13.52
CA LEU A 50 -9.65 11.88 13.57
C LEU A 50 -9.18 11.65 15.02
N PHE A 51 -9.09 12.72 15.80
CA PHE A 51 -8.65 12.66 17.20
C PHE A 51 -9.76 12.27 18.18
N ASN A 52 -10.97 11.97 17.69
CA ASN A 52 -12.09 11.44 18.47
C ASN A 52 -12.22 9.91 18.36
N ILE A 53 -11.43 9.29 17.50
CA ILE A 53 -11.47 7.84 17.25
C ILE A 53 -11.12 7.10 18.55
N ASP A 54 -11.84 6.02 18.84
CA ASP A 54 -11.61 5.17 20.00
C ASP A 54 -10.13 4.74 20.10
N GLY A 55 -9.50 4.97 21.26
CA GLY A 55 -8.10 4.65 21.49
C GLY A 55 -7.11 5.77 21.14
N VAL A 56 -7.56 6.87 20.53
CA VAL A 56 -6.78 8.11 20.38
C VAL A 56 -6.99 8.95 21.63
N ASP A 57 -6.23 8.68 22.69
CA ASP A 57 -6.42 9.23 24.03
C ASP A 57 -5.45 10.37 24.41
N PHE A 58 -4.51 10.68 23.53
CA PHE A 58 -3.49 11.72 23.74
C PHE A 58 -3.95 13.12 23.34
N SER A 59 -5.15 13.26 22.78
CA SER A 59 -5.78 14.52 22.39
C SER A 59 -7.23 14.55 22.86
N LYS A 60 -7.78 15.77 23.00
CA LYS A 60 -9.18 15.97 23.36
C LYS A 60 -10.14 15.90 22.17
N GLY A 61 -9.60 15.92 20.95
CA GLY A 61 -10.38 15.99 19.72
C GLY A 61 -11.28 17.24 19.66
N THR A 62 -12.45 17.11 19.02
CA THR A 62 -13.47 18.15 18.91
C THR A 62 -14.78 17.71 19.58
N ARG A 63 -15.61 18.68 20.04
CA ARG A 63 -16.93 18.40 20.61
C ARG A 63 -17.98 18.11 19.55
N GLU A 64 -17.82 18.71 18.39
CA GLU A 64 -18.77 18.65 17.27
C GLU A 64 -18.01 18.24 16.00
N PRO A 65 -17.75 16.94 15.82
CA PRO A 65 -17.08 16.46 14.61
C PRO A 65 -17.95 16.72 13.38
N SER A 66 -17.31 17.11 12.27
CA SER A 66 -17.98 17.38 10.99
C SER A 66 -18.10 16.13 10.11
N ALA A 67 -17.49 15.00 10.51
CA ALA A 67 -17.47 13.75 9.76
C ALA A 67 -17.87 12.55 10.64
N ALA A 68 -18.21 11.44 9.99
CA ALA A 68 -18.31 10.15 10.66
C ALA A 68 -16.92 9.53 10.77
N TYR A 69 -16.64 8.82 11.88
CA TYR A 69 -15.31 8.24 12.10
C TYR A 69 -15.39 6.90 12.84
N ALA A 70 -14.42 6.06 12.59
CA ALA A 70 -14.28 4.73 13.19
C ALA A 70 -12.82 4.36 13.41
N ARG A 71 -12.60 3.45 14.36
CA ARG A 71 -11.35 2.71 14.49
C ARG A 71 -11.46 1.41 13.70
N MET A 72 -10.51 1.13 12.82
CA MET A 72 -10.51 -0.06 11.98
C MET A 72 -9.55 -1.10 12.53
N THR A 73 -9.98 -2.36 12.58
CA THR A 73 -9.16 -3.51 12.98
C THR A 73 -8.74 -4.28 11.74
N GLU A 74 -7.47 -4.58 11.57
CA GLU A 74 -7.02 -5.47 10.50
C GLU A 74 -7.29 -6.93 10.86
N LYS A 75 -8.03 -7.63 10.02
CA LYS A 75 -8.35 -9.05 10.22
C LYS A 75 -7.37 -9.98 9.51
N SER A 76 -6.74 -9.51 8.46
CA SER A 76 -5.71 -10.24 7.73
C SER A 76 -4.49 -10.53 8.61
N ARG A 77 -3.73 -11.56 8.27
CA ARG A 77 -2.55 -12.01 9.02
C ARG A 77 -1.25 -11.33 8.60
N GLY A 78 -1.31 -10.35 7.70
CA GLY A 78 -0.19 -9.50 7.30
C GLY A 78 -0.20 -8.15 8.02
N LYS A 79 0.79 -7.33 7.72
CA LYS A 79 0.88 -5.91 8.12
C LYS A 79 1.57 -5.08 7.05
N ASP A 80 1.46 -5.52 5.81
CA ASP A 80 2.11 -4.87 4.66
C ASP A 80 1.09 -4.17 3.76
N THR A 81 1.57 -3.21 2.98
CA THR A 81 0.76 -2.38 2.09
C THR A 81 -0.18 -3.20 1.19
N THR A 82 0.30 -4.31 0.64
CA THR A 82 -0.50 -5.15 -0.27
C THR A 82 -1.67 -5.78 0.47
N ILE A 83 -1.40 -6.41 1.62
CA ILE A 83 -2.42 -7.08 2.44
C ILE A 83 -3.44 -6.08 2.98
N GLY A 84 -2.99 -4.93 3.50
CA GLY A 84 -3.89 -3.90 4.02
C GLY A 84 -4.83 -3.34 2.95
N HIS A 85 -4.30 -3.01 1.78
CA HIS A 85 -5.13 -2.55 0.65
C HIS A 85 -6.08 -3.63 0.13
N TRP A 86 -5.64 -4.90 0.08
CA TRP A 86 -6.54 -5.99 -0.31
C TRP A 86 -7.68 -6.16 0.69
N GLU A 87 -7.41 -6.02 2.00
CA GLU A 87 -8.47 -6.09 3.00
C GLU A 87 -9.42 -4.89 2.87
N ILE A 88 -8.92 -3.67 2.69
CA ILE A 88 -9.74 -2.49 2.38
C ILE A 88 -10.66 -2.78 1.17
N ALA A 89 -10.15 -3.49 0.17
CA ALA A 89 -10.91 -3.85 -1.03
C ALA A 89 -11.78 -5.12 -0.88
N GLY A 90 -11.91 -5.68 0.33
CA GLY A 90 -12.80 -6.80 0.64
C GLY A 90 -12.17 -8.19 0.56
N VAL A 91 -10.83 -8.29 0.56
CA VAL A 91 -10.11 -9.58 0.51
C VAL A 91 -9.30 -9.79 1.79
N ILE A 92 -9.82 -10.57 2.72
CA ILE A 92 -9.13 -10.94 3.95
C ILE A 92 -8.13 -12.06 3.67
N SER A 93 -6.87 -11.85 4.03
CA SER A 93 -5.77 -12.80 3.87
C SER A 93 -5.54 -13.59 5.15
N GLU A 94 -5.81 -14.91 5.11
CA GLU A 94 -5.65 -15.79 6.27
C GLU A 94 -4.18 -16.08 6.61
N LYS A 95 -3.27 -15.82 5.69
CA LYS A 95 -1.83 -16.01 5.84
C LYS A 95 -1.08 -14.76 5.37
N PRO A 96 0.04 -14.42 6.01
CA PRO A 96 0.92 -13.37 5.50
C PRO A 96 1.52 -13.78 4.16
N LEU A 97 2.02 -12.82 3.40
CA LEU A 97 2.81 -13.10 2.21
C LEU A 97 4.10 -13.83 2.60
N PRO A 98 4.53 -14.87 1.84
CA PRO A 98 5.69 -15.66 2.20
C PRO A 98 6.99 -14.86 2.10
N VAL A 99 7.89 -15.05 3.07
CA VAL A 99 9.25 -14.51 3.06
C VAL A 99 10.28 -15.66 3.02
N TYR A 100 11.46 -15.41 2.48
CA TYR A 100 12.47 -16.43 2.23
C TYR A 100 13.82 -16.09 2.85
N PRO A 101 13.97 -16.11 4.19
CA PRO A 101 15.19 -15.71 4.88
C PRO A 101 16.40 -16.61 4.56
N HIS A 102 16.16 -17.80 4.00
CA HIS A 102 17.23 -18.74 3.58
C HIS A 102 17.29 -18.92 2.05
N GLY A 103 16.61 -18.07 1.28
CA GLY A 103 16.46 -18.23 -0.17
C GLY A 103 15.30 -19.13 -0.57
N PHE A 104 14.98 -19.14 -1.86
CA PHE A 104 13.86 -19.89 -2.42
C PHE A 104 14.14 -21.39 -2.48
N PRO A 105 13.11 -22.25 -2.35
CA PRO A 105 13.26 -23.69 -2.51
C PRO A 105 13.82 -24.08 -3.87
N GLU A 106 14.62 -25.16 -3.89
CA GLU A 106 15.23 -25.64 -5.14
C GLU A 106 14.17 -26.01 -6.20
N SER A 107 12.99 -26.47 -5.80
CA SER A 107 11.88 -26.76 -6.72
C SER A 107 11.43 -25.52 -7.51
N VAL A 108 11.34 -24.36 -6.86
CA VAL A 108 11.04 -23.08 -7.50
C VAL A 108 12.14 -22.68 -8.47
N LEU A 109 13.40 -22.78 -8.05
CA LEU A 109 14.54 -22.40 -8.88
C LEU A 109 14.73 -23.33 -10.09
N GLN A 110 14.50 -24.63 -9.95
CA GLN A 110 14.58 -25.57 -11.05
C GLN A 110 13.52 -25.29 -12.12
N GLU A 111 12.28 -25.02 -11.70
CA GLU A 111 11.22 -24.66 -12.63
C GLU A 111 11.51 -23.30 -13.30
N PHE A 112 12.04 -22.34 -12.57
CA PHE A 112 12.48 -21.06 -13.12
C PHE A 112 13.60 -21.24 -14.15
N LYS A 113 14.67 -21.97 -13.82
CA LYS A 113 15.77 -22.30 -14.73
C LYS A 113 15.27 -23.01 -16.01
N ARG A 114 14.35 -23.96 -15.83
CA ARG A 114 13.75 -24.73 -16.95
C ARG A 114 12.97 -23.83 -17.92
N ARG A 115 12.20 -22.87 -17.40
CA ARG A 115 11.36 -22.00 -18.24
C ARG A 115 12.13 -20.85 -18.87
N THR A 116 13.09 -20.26 -18.15
CA THR A 116 13.91 -19.15 -18.67
C THR A 116 15.08 -19.63 -19.52
N GLY A 117 15.50 -20.89 -19.39
CA GLY A 117 16.70 -21.42 -20.04
C GLY A 117 18.02 -20.88 -19.43
N ARG A 118 17.94 -20.09 -18.36
CA ARG A 118 19.10 -19.47 -17.71
C ARG A 118 19.39 -20.08 -16.33
N GLY A 119 20.66 -20.18 -15.97
CA GLY A 119 21.08 -20.53 -14.61
C GLY A 119 20.82 -19.42 -13.60
N VAL A 120 20.92 -19.72 -12.33
CA VAL A 120 20.72 -18.80 -11.21
C VAL A 120 21.98 -18.64 -10.40
N LEU A 121 22.29 -17.42 -9.98
CA LEU A 121 23.31 -17.02 -9.01
C LEU A 121 22.65 -16.50 -7.74
N CYS A 122 23.36 -16.56 -6.62
CA CYS A 122 23.00 -16.03 -5.30
C CYS A 122 21.92 -16.85 -4.56
N ASN A 123 20.64 -16.61 -4.79
CA ASN A 123 19.50 -17.20 -4.08
C ASN A 123 19.57 -17.07 -2.54
N LYS A 124 19.73 -15.86 -2.05
CA LYS A 124 19.71 -15.55 -0.61
C LYS A 124 19.31 -14.09 -0.37
N PRO A 125 19.00 -13.69 0.88
CA PRO A 125 18.80 -12.28 1.22
C PRO A 125 20.07 -11.47 0.92
N TYR A 126 19.90 -10.34 0.24
CA TYR A 126 21.02 -9.48 -0.14
C TYR A 126 20.58 -8.03 -0.36
N SER A 127 21.49 -7.07 -0.07
CA SER A 127 21.30 -5.69 -0.53
C SER A 127 21.42 -5.62 -2.04
N GLY A 128 20.50 -4.93 -2.69
CA GLY A 128 20.46 -4.87 -4.16
C GLY A 128 21.64 -4.10 -4.79
N THR A 129 22.38 -3.27 -4.05
CA THR A 129 23.63 -2.64 -4.51
C THR A 129 24.83 -3.56 -4.32
N GLU A 130 24.87 -4.30 -3.22
CA GLU A 130 25.97 -5.20 -2.92
C GLU A 130 25.90 -6.50 -3.74
N VAL A 131 24.70 -7.00 -4.06
CA VAL A 131 24.54 -8.22 -4.86
C VAL A 131 25.10 -8.07 -6.27
N ILE A 132 24.92 -6.91 -6.91
CA ILE A 132 25.46 -6.66 -8.25
C ILE A 132 26.98 -6.51 -8.24
N LYS A 133 27.57 -5.97 -7.17
CA LYS A 133 29.03 -5.97 -6.99
C LYS A 133 29.58 -7.37 -6.80
N ALA A 134 28.90 -8.20 -5.98
CA ALA A 134 29.36 -9.55 -5.65
C ALA A 134 29.24 -10.55 -6.80
N TYR A 135 28.19 -10.45 -7.60
CA TYR A 135 27.85 -11.45 -8.62
C TYR A 135 27.85 -10.90 -10.07
N GLY A 136 28.06 -9.59 -10.26
CA GLY A 136 27.99 -8.95 -11.57
C GLY A 136 28.99 -9.51 -12.58
N ASP A 137 30.25 -9.69 -12.19
CA ASP A 137 31.28 -10.23 -13.08
C ASP A 137 30.97 -11.70 -13.51
N GLU A 138 30.47 -12.53 -12.57
CA GLU A 138 30.04 -13.89 -12.90
C GLU A 138 28.80 -13.90 -13.80
N HIS A 139 27.84 -13.01 -13.53
CA HIS A 139 26.66 -12.82 -14.37
C HIS A 139 27.06 -12.45 -15.81
N VAL A 140 27.91 -11.43 -15.99
CA VAL A 140 28.38 -10.98 -17.31
C VAL A 140 29.11 -12.11 -18.07
N LYS A 141 29.92 -12.90 -17.36
CA LYS A 141 30.67 -14.03 -17.94
C LYS A 141 29.78 -15.20 -18.31
N THR A 142 28.74 -15.50 -17.54
CA THR A 142 27.99 -16.77 -17.66
C THR A 142 26.56 -16.61 -18.22
N GLY A 143 26.01 -15.40 -18.20
CA GLY A 143 24.63 -15.13 -18.55
C GLY A 143 23.60 -15.65 -17.53
N LYS A 144 24.03 -16.16 -16.37
CA LYS A 144 23.12 -16.61 -15.29
C LYS A 144 22.48 -15.43 -14.60
N LEU A 145 21.19 -15.51 -14.28
CA LEU A 145 20.44 -14.46 -13.60
C LEU A 145 20.81 -14.37 -12.11
N ILE A 146 20.98 -13.17 -11.58
CA ILE A 146 21.20 -12.96 -10.15
C ILE A 146 19.83 -12.89 -9.45
N VAL A 147 19.46 -13.99 -8.78
CA VAL A 147 18.22 -14.08 -8.00
C VAL A 147 18.51 -13.84 -6.54
N TYR A 148 17.74 -12.95 -5.90
CA TYR A 148 17.91 -12.65 -4.48
C TYR A 148 16.59 -12.18 -3.86
N THR A 149 16.53 -12.07 -2.55
CA THR A 149 15.38 -11.59 -1.78
C THR A 149 15.81 -10.52 -0.77
N SER A 150 14.91 -10.07 0.07
CA SER A 150 15.13 -9.19 1.22
C SER A 150 14.29 -9.66 2.42
N ALA A 151 14.10 -8.82 3.43
CA ALA A 151 13.14 -9.07 4.51
C ALA A 151 11.69 -9.08 4.01
N ASP A 152 11.41 -8.33 2.92
CA ASP A 152 10.09 -8.29 2.30
C ASP A 152 9.76 -9.57 1.53
N SER A 153 8.48 -9.73 1.19
CA SER A 153 7.98 -10.81 0.34
C SER A 153 8.27 -10.53 -1.14
N VAL A 154 9.53 -10.70 -1.56
CA VAL A 154 9.98 -10.35 -2.91
C VAL A 154 10.90 -11.39 -3.54
N PHE A 155 10.77 -11.59 -4.85
CA PHE A 155 11.69 -12.32 -5.71
C PHE A 155 12.33 -11.31 -6.67
N GLN A 156 13.63 -11.05 -6.53
CA GLN A 156 14.32 -10.03 -7.31
C GLN A 156 15.28 -10.67 -8.31
N ILE A 157 15.28 -10.17 -9.53
CA ILE A 157 16.17 -10.62 -10.60
C ILE A 157 17.02 -9.44 -11.05
N ALA A 158 18.32 -9.48 -10.75
CA ALA A 158 19.26 -8.50 -11.30
C ALA A 158 19.96 -9.07 -12.54
N ALA A 159 20.06 -8.24 -13.59
CA ALA A 159 20.72 -8.58 -14.82
C ALA A 159 21.36 -7.35 -15.48
N HIS A 160 22.49 -7.54 -16.15
CA HIS A 160 23.17 -6.51 -16.91
C HIS A 160 22.48 -6.32 -18.27
N GLU A 161 22.14 -5.08 -18.63
CA GLU A 161 21.30 -4.78 -19.80
C GLU A 161 21.93 -5.22 -21.15
N GLU A 162 23.26 -5.30 -21.23
CA GLU A 162 23.95 -5.80 -22.45
C GLU A 162 24.05 -7.35 -22.50
N VAL A 163 23.79 -8.04 -21.39
CA VAL A 163 23.87 -9.51 -21.28
C VAL A 163 22.48 -10.14 -21.38
N VAL A 164 21.51 -9.48 -20.73
CA VAL A 164 20.09 -9.83 -20.77
C VAL A 164 19.33 -8.57 -21.14
N PRO A 165 18.85 -8.45 -22.39
CA PRO A 165 18.06 -7.30 -22.81
C PRO A 165 16.85 -7.08 -21.92
N LEU A 166 16.41 -5.82 -21.74
CA LEU A 166 15.33 -5.47 -20.83
C LEU A 166 14.05 -6.28 -21.07
N GLU A 167 13.65 -6.45 -22.31
CA GLU A 167 12.45 -7.23 -22.64
C GLU A 167 12.57 -8.70 -22.23
N GLU A 168 13.75 -9.27 -22.34
CA GLU A 168 14.03 -10.65 -21.88
C GLU A 168 13.97 -10.71 -20.34
N LEU A 169 14.59 -9.76 -19.65
CA LEU A 169 14.53 -9.67 -18.19
C LEU A 169 13.09 -9.53 -17.69
N TYR A 170 12.27 -8.72 -18.37
CA TYR A 170 10.87 -8.56 -18.01
C TYR A 170 10.05 -9.84 -18.29
N GLU A 171 10.37 -10.58 -19.36
CA GLU A 171 9.75 -11.88 -19.60
C GLU A 171 10.17 -12.92 -18.55
N ASP A 172 11.43 -12.94 -18.14
CA ASP A 172 11.92 -13.79 -17.04
C ASP A 172 11.19 -13.47 -15.74
N CYS A 173 10.90 -12.18 -15.46
CA CYS A 173 10.08 -11.77 -14.32
C CYS A 173 8.62 -12.22 -14.45
N ARG A 174 8.01 -12.15 -15.64
CA ARG A 174 6.66 -12.69 -15.87
C ARG A 174 6.61 -14.21 -15.70
N ILE A 175 7.64 -14.92 -16.13
CA ILE A 175 7.79 -16.36 -15.90
C ILE A 175 7.89 -16.64 -14.38
N ALA A 176 8.73 -15.91 -13.65
CA ALA A 176 8.83 -16.02 -12.20
C ALA A 176 7.48 -15.75 -11.52
N ARG A 177 6.75 -14.70 -11.95
CA ARG A 177 5.42 -14.37 -11.40
C ARG A 177 4.41 -15.51 -11.58
N LYS A 178 4.44 -16.20 -12.71
CA LYS A 178 3.57 -17.36 -12.99
C LYS A 178 3.93 -18.62 -12.17
N ILE A 179 5.19 -18.75 -11.75
CA ILE A 179 5.66 -19.84 -10.88
C ILE A 179 5.35 -19.54 -9.42
N LEU A 180 5.56 -18.30 -8.99
CA LEU A 180 5.44 -17.85 -7.61
C LEU A 180 3.99 -17.52 -7.25
N THR A 181 3.16 -18.55 -7.14
CA THR A 181 1.73 -18.49 -6.77
C THR A 181 1.43 -19.42 -5.58
N GLY A 182 0.25 -19.34 -5.01
CA GLY A 182 -0.16 -20.16 -3.86
C GLY A 182 0.78 -19.97 -2.67
N GLU A 183 1.33 -21.06 -2.15
CA GLU A 183 2.26 -21.02 -1.01
C GLU A 183 3.58 -20.28 -1.27
N HIS A 184 3.95 -20.14 -2.54
CA HIS A 184 5.13 -19.38 -2.97
C HIS A 184 4.78 -17.98 -3.53
N GLY A 185 3.55 -17.53 -3.34
CA GLY A 185 3.03 -16.27 -3.86
C GLY A 185 3.64 -15.06 -3.18
N VAL A 186 4.92 -14.74 -3.47
CA VAL A 186 5.54 -13.49 -2.99
C VAL A 186 4.80 -12.26 -3.54
N GLY A 187 4.74 -11.21 -2.74
CA GLY A 187 4.01 -9.99 -3.09
C GLY A 187 4.50 -9.35 -4.40
N ARG A 188 5.80 -9.39 -4.68
CA ARG A 188 6.37 -8.80 -5.90
C ARG A 188 7.49 -9.65 -6.49
N VAL A 189 7.52 -9.74 -7.81
CA VAL A 189 8.70 -10.10 -8.59
C VAL A 189 9.27 -8.82 -9.16
N ILE A 190 10.58 -8.57 -9.01
CA ILE A 190 11.17 -7.28 -9.33
C ILE A 190 12.32 -7.45 -10.32
N ALA A 191 12.22 -6.81 -11.48
CA ALA A 191 13.32 -6.61 -12.40
C ALA A 191 14.28 -5.53 -11.87
N ARG A 192 15.56 -5.85 -11.77
CA ARG A 192 16.63 -4.96 -11.27
C ARG A 192 17.75 -4.86 -12.30
N PRO A 193 17.54 -4.20 -13.46
CA PRO A 193 18.58 -4.04 -14.44
C PRO A 193 19.72 -3.16 -13.94
N PHE A 194 20.93 -3.45 -14.43
CA PHE A 194 22.14 -2.70 -14.10
C PHE A 194 23.09 -2.62 -15.30
N VAL A 195 24.05 -1.72 -15.22
CA VAL A 195 25.11 -1.50 -16.20
C VAL A 195 26.47 -1.34 -15.49
N GLY A 196 27.55 -1.36 -16.26
CA GLY A 196 28.90 -1.20 -15.72
C GLY A 196 29.79 -2.40 -16.02
N SER A 197 31.00 -2.43 -15.46
CA SER A 197 31.98 -3.53 -15.69
C SER A 197 32.98 -3.62 -14.55
N ASN A 198 33.65 -4.78 -14.44
CA ASN A 198 34.78 -4.99 -13.53
C ASN A 198 34.48 -4.59 -12.07
N GLY A 199 33.36 -5.07 -11.54
CA GLY A 199 32.93 -4.81 -10.16
C GLY A 199 32.34 -3.40 -9.93
N GLN A 200 32.38 -2.52 -10.92
CA GLN A 200 31.79 -1.17 -10.86
C GLN A 200 30.42 -1.17 -11.58
N TYR A 201 29.41 -1.65 -10.88
CA TYR A 201 28.06 -1.80 -11.40
C TYR A 201 27.10 -0.80 -10.75
N THR A 202 26.18 -0.25 -11.57
CA THR A 202 25.17 0.71 -11.14
C THR A 202 23.80 0.27 -11.65
N ARG A 203 22.78 0.31 -10.79
CA ARG A 203 21.39 0.04 -11.17
C ARG A 203 20.88 1.14 -12.08
N THR A 204 20.11 0.76 -13.11
CA THR A 204 19.44 1.70 -13.99
C THR A 204 18.05 2.09 -13.45
N THR A 205 17.40 3.04 -14.09
CA THR A 205 16.03 3.47 -13.80
C THR A 205 14.97 2.51 -14.35
N ASN A 206 15.37 1.50 -15.12
CA ASN A 206 14.49 0.52 -15.79
C ASN A 206 14.01 -0.60 -14.83
N ARG A 207 13.94 -0.30 -13.52
CA ARG A 207 13.29 -1.19 -12.55
C ARG A 207 11.82 -1.35 -12.94
N HIS A 208 11.32 -2.61 -12.84
CA HIS A 208 9.91 -2.91 -13.02
C HIS A 208 9.45 -3.96 -12.01
N ASP A 209 8.30 -3.70 -11.38
CA ASP A 209 7.72 -4.58 -10.36
C ASP A 209 6.51 -5.33 -10.99
N PHE A 210 6.48 -6.64 -10.80
CA PHE A 210 5.39 -7.54 -11.19
C PHE A 210 4.70 -8.03 -9.93
N SER A 211 3.63 -7.36 -9.56
CA SER A 211 2.90 -7.62 -8.34
C SER A 211 2.06 -8.90 -8.40
N LEU A 212 1.78 -9.46 -7.23
CA LEU A 212 0.82 -10.55 -7.09
C LEU A 212 -0.60 -9.96 -7.24
N GLU A 213 -1.42 -10.62 -8.03
CA GLU A 213 -2.84 -10.27 -8.12
C GLU A 213 -3.58 -10.69 -6.85
N PRO A 214 -4.62 -9.96 -6.43
CA PRO A 214 -5.52 -10.40 -5.37
C PRO A 214 -6.03 -11.82 -5.65
N PRO A 215 -6.11 -12.70 -4.63
CA PRO A 215 -6.45 -14.11 -4.83
C PRO A 215 -7.93 -14.36 -5.18
N ARG A 216 -8.75 -13.33 -5.10
CA ARG A 216 -10.18 -13.35 -5.44
C ARG A 216 -10.63 -11.96 -5.90
N ASP A 217 -11.89 -11.84 -6.35
CA ASP A 217 -12.45 -10.56 -6.75
C ASP A 217 -12.49 -9.57 -5.57
N THR A 218 -12.11 -8.34 -5.86
CA THR A 218 -12.10 -7.20 -4.94
C THR A 218 -13.27 -6.27 -5.26
N MET A 219 -13.47 -5.22 -4.44
CA MET A 219 -14.43 -4.16 -4.77
C MET A 219 -14.13 -3.52 -6.14
N LEU A 220 -12.85 -3.49 -6.56
CA LEU A 220 -12.45 -2.93 -7.84
C LEU A 220 -13.02 -3.75 -9.01
N ASP A 221 -12.91 -5.08 -8.91
CA ASP A 221 -13.47 -6.00 -9.93
C ASP A 221 -15.00 -5.87 -10.00
N VAL A 222 -15.66 -5.82 -8.84
CA VAL A 222 -17.11 -5.69 -8.73
C VAL A 222 -17.60 -4.38 -9.35
N LEU A 223 -16.95 -3.26 -9.02
CA LEU A 223 -17.30 -1.94 -9.57
C LEU A 223 -17.10 -1.89 -11.09
N LYS A 224 -15.97 -2.38 -11.57
CA LYS A 224 -15.66 -2.46 -13.01
C LYS A 224 -16.69 -3.30 -13.77
N LEU A 225 -17.07 -4.46 -13.20
CA LEU A 225 -18.10 -5.32 -13.79
C LEU A 225 -19.48 -4.65 -13.84
N ALA A 226 -19.78 -3.81 -12.84
CA ALA A 226 -20.99 -3.00 -12.79
C ALA A 226 -20.94 -1.76 -13.71
N GLY A 227 -19.88 -1.59 -14.50
CA GLY A 227 -19.72 -0.48 -15.44
C GLY A 227 -19.38 0.85 -14.76
N LYS A 228 -18.88 0.82 -13.52
CA LYS A 228 -18.40 2.02 -12.81
C LYS A 228 -16.94 2.31 -13.17
N ASP A 229 -16.58 3.60 -13.09
CA ASP A 229 -15.19 4.01 -13.18
C ASP A 229 -14.43 3.57 -11.92
N VAL A 230 -13.23 3.05 -12.09
CA VAL A 230 -12.31 2.66 -11.02
C VAL A 230 -10.95 3.23 -11.33
N ILE A 231 -10.65 4.38 -10.73
CA ILE A 231 -9.47 5.19 -11.01
C ILE A 231 -8.45 4.98 -9.89
N GLY A 232 -7.26 4.52 -10.24
CA GLY A 232 -6.15 4.36 -9.31
C GLY A 232 -5.19 5.56 -9.34
N VAL A 233 -4.88 6.16 -8.19
CA VAL A 233 -3.92 7.25 -8.07
C VAL A 233 -2.76 6.82 -7.17
N GLY A 234 -1.53 7.01 -7.63
CA GLY A 234 -0.33 6.60 -6.93
C GLY A 234 -0.01 5.12 -7.14
N LYS A 235 0.21 4.39 -6.04
CA LYS A 235 0.67 2.99 -6.07
C LYS A 235 -0.45 1.95 -6.30
N ILE A 236 -1.71 2.41 -6.41
CA ILE A 236 -2.88 1.50 -6.50
C ILE A 236 -2.76 0.52 -7.66
N HIS A 237 -2.30 0.97 -8.84
CA HIS A 237 -2.07 0.07 -9.97
C HIS A 237 -1.14 -1.09 -9.61
N ASP A 238 -0.04 -0.82 -8.92
CA ASP A 238 0.95 -1.84 -8.57
C ASP A 238 0.44 -2.76 -7.45
N ILE A 239 -0.30 -2.22 -6.47
CA ILE A 239 -0.86 -2.99 -5.35
C ILE A 239 -1.88 -4.04 -5.84
N PHE A 240 -2.67 -3.69 -6.84
CA PHE A 240 -3.69 -4.58 -7.43
C PHE A 240 -3.24 -5.23 -8.74
N ALA A 241 -1.97 -5.07 -9.15
CA ALA A 241 -1.43 -5.56 -10.43
C ALA A 241 -2.27 -5.09 -11.64
N GLY A 242 -2.86 -3.89 -11.56
CA GLY A 242 -3.76 -3.31 -12.55
C GLY A 242 -5.16 -3.94 -12.61
N ARG A 243 -5.41 -4.98 -11.81
CA ARG A 243 -6.67 -5.70 -11.81
C ARG A 243 -7.82 -4.83 -11.26
N GLY A 244 -8.95 -4.85 -11.94
CA GLY A 244 -10.16 -4.11 -11.55
C GLY A 244 -10.14 -2.61 -11.87
N LEU A 245 -9.00 -2.02 -12.28
CA LEU A 245 -8.92 -0.61 -12.66
C LEU A 245 -9.47 -0.36 -14.06
N THR A 246 -10.11 0.79 -14.26
CA THR A 246 -10.50 1.34 -15.56
C THR A 246 -9.51 2.39 -16.06
N ASP A 247 -8.89 3.12 -15.12
CA ASP A 247 -7.87 4.13 -15.39
C ASP A 247 -6.91 4.24 -14.21
N PHE A 248 -5.69 4.77 -14.44
CA PHE A 248 -4.73 5.02 -13.37
C PHE A 248 -3.71 6.09 -13.71
N VAL A 249 -3.14 6.71 -12.68
CA VAL A 249 -2.04 7.65 -12.79
C VAL A 249 -1.03 7.43 -11.67
N TYR A 250 0.25 7.32 -12.04
CA TYR A 250 1.34 7.33 -11.06
C TYR A 250 1.57 8.75 -10.51
N THR A 251 2.10 8.81 -9.29
CA THR A 251 2.45 10.05 -8.60
C THR A 251 3.92 10.09 -8.25
N LYS A 252 4.45 11.32 -8.14
CA LYS A 252 5.84 11.57 -7.74
C LYS A 252 6.01 11.68 -6.22
N GLY A 253 4.92 11.57 -5.46
CA GLY A 253 4.84 11.69 -4.02
C GLY A 253 3.49 12.25 -3.58
N ASN A 254 3.34 12.55 -2.29
CA ASN A 254 2.05 12.96 -1.70
C ASN A 254 1.51 14.27 -2.29
N ALA A 255 2.36 15.26 -2.52
CA ALA A 255 1.93 16.53 -3.11
C ALA A 255 1.29 16.33 -4.50
N ASP A 256 1.95 15.58 -5.38
CA ASP A 256 1.39 15.23 -6.70
C ASP A 256 0.12 14.37 -6.57
N GLY A 257 0.05 13.49 -5.56
CA GLY A 257 -1.15 12.71 -5.24
C GLY A 257 -2.34 13.59 -4.85
N ILE A 258 -2.12 14.62 -4.05
CA ILE A 258 -3.13 15.61 -3.67
C ILE A 258 -3.56 16.42 -4.91
N ASP A 259 -2.63 16.90 -5.73
CA ASP A 259 -2.94 17.63 -6.97
C ASP A 259 -3.75 16.79 -7.95
N LYS A 260 -3.43 15.49 -8.09
CA LYS A 260 -4.23 14.55 -8.90
C LYS A 260 -5.64 14.37 -8.33
N THR A 261 -5.76 14.25 -7.01
CA THR A 261 -7.07 14.15 -6.34
C THR A 261 -7.94 15.38 -6.64
N LEU A 262 -7.36 16.59 -6.50
CA LEU A 262 -8.05 17.84 -6.84
C LEU A 262 -8.45 17.89 -8.32
N SER A 263 -7.60 17.41 -9.21
CA SER A 263 -7.90 17.32 -10.65
C SER A 263 -9.04 16.34 -10.95
N TYR A 264 -9.13 15.19 -10.26
CA TYR A 264 -10.25 14.26 -10.44
C TYR A 264 -11.55 14.77 -9.81
N LEU A 265 -11.50 15.61 -8.77
CA LEU A 265 -12.69 16.28 -8.23
C LEU A 265 -13.34 17.22 -9.26
N ASP A 266 -12.55 17.80 -10.16
CA ASP A 266 -13.07 18.65 -11.26
C ASP A 266 -13.64 17.84 -12.44
N GLN A 267 -13.38 16.52 -12.51
CA GLN A 267 -13.82 15.66 -13.60
C GLN A 267 -15.20 15.05 -13.38
N ASN A 268 -15.84 14.65 -14.48
CA ASN A 268 -17.10 13.90 -14.45
C ASN A 268 -16.81 12.41 -14.62
N PHE A 269 -17.10 11.64 -13.57
CA PHE A 269 -17.09 10.18 -13.59
C PHE A 269 -18.13 9.65 -12.60
N GLU A 270 -18.43 8.38 -12.66
CA GLU A 270 -19.30 7.69 -11.70
C GLU A 270 -18.63 6.44 -11.19
N GLY A 271 -18.20 6.46 -9.93
CA GLY A 271 -17.46 5.33 -9.36
C GLY A 271 -16.46 5.73 -8.29
N LEU A 272 -15.33 5.02 -8.24
CA LEU A 272 -14.30 5.13 -7.24
C LEU A 272 -13.04 5.81 -7.79
N CYS A 273 -12.55 6.83 -7.09
CA CYS A 273 -11.16 7.29 -7.17
C CYS A 273 -10.43 6.81 -5.92
N PHE A 274 -9.51 5.87 -6.09
CA PHE A 274 -8.74 5.23 -5.02
C PHE A 274 -7.33 5.78 -5.03
N ILE A 275 -6.94 6.48 -3.96
CA ILE A 275 -5.72 7.27 -3.87
C ILE A 275 -4.81 6.67 -2.78
N ASN A 276 -3.54 6.43 -3.10
CA ASN A 276 -2.52 6.08 -2.13
C ASN A 276 -1.48 7.21 -2.03
N LEU A 277 -1.35 7.80 -0.84
CA LEU A 277 -0.34 8.80 -0.51
C LEU A 277 0.86 8.11 0.16
N VAL A 278 1.80 7.67 -0.65
CA VAL A 278 2.84 6.69 -0.30
C VAL A 278 4.02 7.25 0.50
N ASP A 279 4.24 8.58 0.53
CA ASP A 279 5.44 9.16 1.15
C ASP A 279 5.46 8.96 2.66
N PHE A 280 4.29 8.87 3.30
CA PHE A 280 4.16 8.62 4.73
C PHE A 280 4.92 7.37 5.15
N ASP A 281 4.72 6.28 4.41
CA ASP A 281 5.43 5.02 4.59
C ASP A 281 6.86 5.08 4.03
N MET A 282 6.96 5.33 2.71
CA MET A 282 8.18 5.13 1.97
C MET A 282 9.30 6.11 2.34
N LEU A 283 8.97 7.38 2.64
CA LEU A 283 9.96 8.41 2.94
C LEU A 283 10.16 8.63 4.44
N TYR A 284 9.15 8.39 5.27
CA TYR A 284 9.17 8.78 6.67
C TYR A 284 9.05 7.61 7.65
N GLY A 285 8.06 6.72 7.49
CA GLY A 285 7.82 5.58 8.37
C GLY A 285 9.04 4.67 8.43
N HIS A 286 9.44 4.09 7.32
CA HIS A 286 10.61 3.21 7.19
C HIS A 286 11.97 3.86 7.49
N ARG A 287 12.02 5.17 7.77
CA ARG A 287 13.24 5.92 8.09
C ARG A 287 13.24 6.52 9.49
N ASN A 288 12.22 6.22 10.29
CA ASN A 288 12.02 6.81 11.61
C ASN A 288 12.11 8.35 11.58
N ASP A 289 11.59 8.95 10.50
CA ASP A 289 11.58 10.41 10.30
C ASP A 289 10.26 11.02 10.82
N ILE A 290 10.21 11.24 12.12
CA ILE A 290 9.04 11.84 12.80
C ILE A 290 8.73 13.22 12.21
N GLU A 291 9.74 14.05 11.99
CA GLU A 291 9.56 15.42 11.51
C GLU A 291 9.01 15.46 10.08
N GLY A 292 9.54 14.61 9.18
CA GLY A 292 9.05 14.45 7.82
C GLY A 292 7.61 13.94 7.79
N TYR A 293 7.28 12.95 8.63
CA TYR A 293 5.93 12.42 8.75
C TYR A 293 4.93 13.50 9.21
N ALA A 294 5.28 14.26 10.26
CA ALA A 294 4.48 15.37 10.77
C ALA A 294 4.22 16.44 9.70
N LYS A 295 5.25 16.84 8.95
CA LYS A 295 5.13 17.81 7.84
C LYS A 295 4.21 17.31 6.73
N ALA A 296 4.33 16.03 6.35
CA ALA A 296 3.47 15.43 5.35
C ALA A 296 2.00 15.39 5.80
N LEU A 297 1.74 15.08 7.08
CA LEU A 297 0.40 15.09 7.64
C LEU A 297 -0.19 16.51 7.70
N THR A 298 0.63 17.52 8.06
CA THR A 298 0.22 18.93 8.03
C THR A 298 -0.14 19.37 6.61
N ALA A 299 0.67 19.03 5.61
CA ALA A 299 0.39 19.38 4.22
C ALA A 299 -0.91 18.72 3.70
N PHE A 300 -1.21 17.49 4.13
CA PHE A 300 -2.49 16.86 3.82
C PHE A 300 -3.65 17.54 4.55
N ASP A 301 -3.50 17.88 5.84
CA ASP A 301 -4.52 18.62 6.59
C ASP A 301 -4.86 19.97 5.93
N GLU A 302 -3.84 20.70 5.48
CA GLU A 302 -4.01 21.98 4.78
C GLU A 302 -4.74 21.86 3.43
N ALA A 303 -4.66 20.71 2.77
CA ALA A 303 -5.34 20.45 1.50
C ALA A 303 -6.82 20.06 1.67
N LEU A 304 -7.23 19.59 2.83
CA LEU A 304 -8.59 19.08 3.08
C LEU A 304 -9.70 20.11 2.81
N PRO A 305 -9.59 21.40 3.18
CA PRO A 305 -10.62 22.38 2.89
C PRO A 305 -10.91 22.52 1.39
N GLU A 306 -9.88 22.49 0.53
CA GLU A 306 -10.07 22.56 -0.92
C GLU A 306 -10.69 21.28 -1.47
N ILE A 307 -10.26 20.11 -1.00
CA ILE A 307 -10.84 18.81 -1.36
C ILE A 307 -12.33 18.82 -1.02
N MET A 308 -12.70 19.17 0.21
CA MET A 308 -14.10 19.20 0.66
C MET A 308 -14.93 20.24 -0.09
N HIS A 309 -14.35 21.41 -0.41
CA HIS A 309 -15.02 22.47 -1.15
C HIS A 309 -15.40 22.03 -2.58
N LYS A 310 -14.55 21.28 -3.25
CA LYS A 310 -14.76 20.75 -4.61
C LYS A 310 -15.73 19.57 -4.68
N MET A 311 -16.06 18.94 -3.55
CA MET A 311 -17.00 17.82 -3.48
C MET A 311 -18.42 18.24 -3.87
N ARG A 312 -19.09 17.39 -4.62
CA ARG A 312 -20.51 17.52 -5.00
C ARG A 312 -21.41 17.02 -3.88
N GLU A 313 -22.72 17.22 -4.04
CA GLU A 313 -23.74 16.80 -3.05
C GLU A 313 -23.72 15.29 -2.79
N ASP A 314 -23.50 14.48 -3.84
CA ASP A 314 -23.54 13.01 -3.77
C ASP A 314 -22.14 12.38 -3.60
N ASP A 315 -21.09 13.18 -3.43
CA ASP A 315 -19.73 12.65 -3.24
C ASP A 315 -19.51 12.18 -1.81
N LEU A 316 -18.75 11.10 -1.67
CA LEU A 316 -18.25 10.58 -0.40
C LEU A 316 -16.73 10.62 -0.39
N LEU A 317 -16.14 11.30 0.60
CA LEU A 317 -14.72 11.23 0.93
C LEU A 317 -14.53 10.23 2.06
N MET A 318 -13.58 9.31 1.88
CA MET A 318 -13.14 8.37 2.89
C MET A 318 -11.62 8.50 3.05
N ILE A 319 -11.16 8.71 4.27
CA ILE A 319 -9.73 8.80 4.62
C ILE A 319 -9.41 7.65 5.55
N THR A 320 -8.41 6.86 5.22
CA THR A 320 -8.00 5.69 6.00
C THR A 320 -6.48 5.45 5.90
N ALA A 321 -6.01 4.37 6.48
CA ALA A 321 -4.68 3.82 6.28
C ALA A 321 -4.76 2.30 6.12
N ASP A 322 -3.72 1.70 5.60
CA ASP A 322 -3.63 0.28 5.28
C ASP A 322 -2.87 -0.54 6.34
N HIS A 323 -2.01 0.10 7.14
CA HIS A 323 -1.26 -0.44 8.27
C HIS A 323 -0.68 0.71 9.12
N GLY A 324 0.17 0.40 10.10
CA GLY A 324 1.03 1.37 10.78
C GLY A 324 2.48 1.27 10.30
N CYS A 325 3.27 2.32 10.51
CA CYS A 325 4.73 2.31 10.45
C CYS A 325 5.24 3.44 11.34
N ASP A 326 5.35 3.16 12.63
CA ASP A 326 5.60 4.16 13.66
C ASP A 326 7.02 4.74 13.57
N PRO A 327 7.19 6.00 13.13
CA PRO A 327 8.51 6.62 13.01
C PRO A 327 9.17 6.87 14.37
N GLY A 328 8.43 6.79 15.48
CA GLY A 328 8.95 6.90 16.85
C GLY A 328 9.41 5.55 17.42
N TYR A 329 9.10 4.43 16.77
CA TYR A 329 9.45 3.09 17.22
C TYR A 329 10.81 2.67 16.67
N THR A 330 11.88 2.99 17.41
CA THR A 330 13.28 2.81 16.95
C THR A 330 13.78 1.36 16.98
N CYS A 331 12.98 0.41 17.50
CA CYS A 331 13.34 -1.01 17.51
C CYS A 331 13.22 -1.67 16.13
N SER A 332 12.45 -1.07 15.22
CA SER A 332 12.23 -1.55 13.86
C SER A 332 12.03 -0.37 12.92
N THR A 333 12.27 -0.61 11.64
CA THR A 333 11.88 0.27 10.53
C THR A 333 10.84 -0.40 9.65
N ASP A 334 10.25 -1.51 10.10
CA ASP A 334 9.23 -2.27 9.39
C ASP A 334 7.84 -1.71 9.72
N HIS A 335 6.85 -2.09 8.92
CA HIS A 335 5.43 -1.83 9.20
C HIS A 335 5.05 -2.31 10.60
N SER A 336 4.09 -1.67 11.22
CA SER A 336 3.57 -2.02 12.55
C SER A 336 2.12 -2.46 12.54
N ARG A 337 1.81 -3.45 13.40
CA ARG A 337 0.49 -4.01 13.58
C ARG A 337 -0.39 -3.09 14.42
N GLU A 338 -1.02 -2.12 13.77
CA GLU A 338 -1.82 -1.09 14.41
C GLU A 338 -3.26 -1.09 13.93
N TYR A 339 -4.15 -0.57 14.76
CA TYR A 339 -5.45 -0.08 14.27
C TYR A 339 -5.21 1.06 13.28
N THR A 340 -6.13 1.23 12.34
CA THR A 340 -6.11 2.35 11.39
C THR A 340 -7.36 3.22 11.52
N PRO A 341 -7.31 4.49 11.12
CA PRO A 341 -8.47 5.37 11.13
C PRO A 341 -9.40 5.09 9.95
N LEU A 342 -10.67 5.40 10.12
CA LEU A 342 -11.60 5.69 9.04
C LEU A 342 -12.29 7.00 9.37
N VAL A 343 -12.19 7.99 8.48
CA VAL A 343 -12.91 9.26 8.56
C VAL A 343 -13.71 9.42 7.27
N MET A 344 -15.02 9.66 7.37
CA MET A 344 -15.93 9.73 6.23
C MET A 344 -16.67 11.06 6.23
N TYR A 345 -16.56 11.78 5.13
CA TYR A 345 -17.25 13.06 4.94
C TYR A 345 -18.09 13.05 3.66
N GLY A 346 -19.30 13.55 3.77
CA GLY A 346 -20.21 13.81 2.66
C GLY A 346 -21.23 14.83 3.09
N LYS A 347 -21.70 15.69 2.18
CA LYS A 347 -22.64 16.77 2.52
C LYS A 347 -23.95 16.26 3.12
N ASN A 348 -24.33 15.02 2.80
CA ASN A 348 -25.54 14.36 3.29
C ASN A 348 -25.24 13.26 4.32
N LEU A 349 -23.99 13.10 4.74
CA LEU A 349 -23.60 12.09 5.74
C LEU A 349 -23.71 12.68 7.15
N SER A 350 -24.37 11.97 8.05
CA SER A 350 -24.44 12.38 9.47
C SER A 350 -23.10 12.14 10.15
N PRO A 351 -22.52 13.16 10.81
CA PRO A 351 -21.32 12.98 11.60
C PRO A 351 -21.54 12.08 12.82
N GLY A 352 -20.51 11.40 13.29
CA GLY A 352 -20.57 10.62 14.52
C GLY A 352 -19.57 9.49 14.64
N ASN A 353 -19.49 8.93 15.86
CA ASN A 353 -18.62 7.79 16.15
C ASN A 353 -19.31 6.48 15.71
N LEU A 354 -18.70 5.75 14.79
CA LEU A 354 -19.15 4.44 14.31
C LEU A 354 -18.49 3.27 15.09
N GLY A 355 -17.73 3.59 16.14
CA GLY A 355 -17.07 2.63 17.02
C GLY A 355 -15.87 1.93 16.37
N THR A 356 -15.52 0.76 16.96
CA THR A 356 -14.43 -0.06 16.42
C THR A 356 -14.99 -1.11 15.47
N ARG A 357 -14.49 -1.09 14.24
CA ARG A 357 -14.89 -2.04 13.18
C ARG A 357 -14.00 -3.28 13.24
N LYS A 358 -14.54 -4.42 12.81
CA LYS A 358 -13.90 -5.75 12.94
C LYS A 358 -12.93 -6.07 11.81
N THR A 359 -12.95 -5.30 10.72
CA THR A 359 -12.14 -5.53 9.53
C THR A 359 -12.05 -4.26 8.68
N PHE A 360 -10.91 -4.07 7.98
CA PHE A 360 -10.78 -3.03 6.95
C PHE A 360 -11.73 -3.26 5.77
N ALA A 361 -12.21 -4.49 5.57
CA ALA A 361 -13.13 -4.83 4.49
C ALA A 361 -14.48 -4.10 4.56
N ASP A 362 -14.85 -3.57 5.74
CA ASP A 362 -16.03 -2.71 5.91
C ASP A 362 -15.94 -1.45 5.03
N ILE A 363 -14.72 -0.98 4.72
CA ILE A 363 -14.47 0.15 3.81
C ILE A 363 -14.95 -0.20 2.40
N GLY A 364 -14.52 -1.35 1.86
CA GLY A 364 -14.92 -1.81 0.53
C GLY A 364 -16.42 -2.04 0.42
N ALA A 365 -17.03 -2.66 1.44
CA ALA A 365 -18.49 -2.85 1.50
C ALA A 365 -19.24 -1.50 1.53
N THR A 366 -18.68 -0.51 2.22
CA THR A 366 -19.23 0.85 2.27
C THR A 366 -19.12 1.56 0.93
N VAL A 367 -18.00 1.41 0.21
CA VAL A 367 -17.83 1.95 -1.15
C VAL A 367 -18.86 1.36 -2.11
N LEU A 368 -19.06 0.04 -2.09
CA LEU A 368 -20.07 -0.60 -2.93
C LEU A 368 -21.49 -0.10 -2.62
N HIS A 369 -21.83 0.03 -1.34
CA HIS A 369 -23.13 0.57 -0.91
C HIS A 369 -23.33 2.02 -1.37
N ALA A 370 -22.34 2.90 -1.17
CA ALA A 370 -22.40 4.30 -1.58
C ALA A 370 -22.61 4.45 -3.11
N LEU A 371 -22.09 3.52 -3.90
CA LEU A 371 -22.24 3.49 -5.36
C LEU A 371 -23.43 2.65 -5.85
N SER A 372 -24.26 2.14 -4.91
CA SER A 372 -25.42 1.30 -5.21
C SER A 372 -25.06 0.06 -6.06
N VAL A 373 -23.95 -0.58 -5.74
CA VAL A 373 -23.47 -1.79 -6.40
C VAL A 373 -23.52 -2.95 -5.43
N GLU A 374 -24.16 -4.05 -5.82
CA GLU A 374 -24.14 -5.29 -5.05
C GLU A 374 -22.91 -6.12 -5.42
N GLY A 375 -22.24 -6.71 -4.43
CA GLY A 375 -21.08 -7.56 -4.65
C GLY A 375 -20.81 -8.49 -3.49
N ASN A 376 -20.20 -9.64 -3.78
CA ASN A 376 -19.84 -10.64 -2.78
C ASN A 376 -18.37 -10.48 -2.36
N ILE A 377 -18.12 -9.46 -1.53
CA ILE A 377 -16.83 -9.25 -0.87
C ILE A 377 -16.99 -9.36 0.64
N ALA A 378 -15.87 -9.43 1.38
CA ALA A 378 -15.92 -9.39 2.84
C ALA A 378 -16.30 -7.98 3.34
N GLY A 379 -16.75 -7.88 4.60
CA GLY A 379 -17.09 -6.63 5.26
C GLY A 379 -18.58 -6.32 5.28
N GLU A 380 -18.93 -5.33 6.10
CA GLU A 380 -20.27 -4.80 6.27
C GLU A 380 -20.24 -3.29 6.11
N SER A 381 -21.15 -2.74 5.29
CA SER A 381 -21.27 -1.28 5.12
C SER A 381 -21.56 -0.58 6.46
N VAL A 382 -21.01 0.60 6.61
CA VAL A 382 -21.26 1.50 7.76
C VAL A 382 -22.26 2.63 7.44
N LEU A 383 -22.81 2.65 6.20
CA LEU A 383 -23.87 3.55 5.74
C LEU A 383 -25.24 2.97 5.98
#